data_2ec858f0380dc320a7e4e3a655d1e65d
#
_entry.id   2ec858f0380dc320a7e4e3a655d1e65d
#
_cell.length_a   1.000
_cell.length_b   1.000
_cell.length_c   1.000
_cell.angle_alpha   90.00
_cell.angle_beta   90.00
_cell.angle_gamma   90.00
#
_symmetry.space_group_name_H-M   'P 1'
#
loop_
_entity.id
_entity.type
_entity.pdbx_description
1 polymer ?
#
loop_
_entity_poly.entity_id
_entity_poly.type
_entity_poly.pdbx_seq_one_letter_code
_entity_poly.pdbx_strand_id
1 'polypeptide(L)'
;MKLNELLDGVALAARHVQDVECSGICCDTREMTPGCLFVALPGYKTDGHRYIRQALERGAAAVLCQRPPEGEGPWLVTEDTRAALAIASANWFGHPARELTLLAVTGTNGKTTTTYLLKAMLEGCLHTKVGLIGTNQNLIGEESLPAHRTTPESYEVQELLREMADAGCTHVVMEASSHALVLHRLDGIPFRAGIFTNLTQDHLDFHGTMEAYRDAKGLLFRQCAAAVLNLDDEAGRYYAETVPVPTFTYSECRDEADLTAKNLRLFPQRVEFEAVTRDAISRVRLPIPGGFTIYNALGVLACGLVLGLPLDGCAAALGAARGVKGRIEVVPTPTDYTVLIDYAHTPDALENILTTVRDFTPGRVICLFGCGGDRDRTKRPRMGAVAGALADVAVVTSDNPRTEVPMDIINGILPGLEGAPAEVVVEPDRRAAIRRALSLARAGDTVVLAGKGHETYQEVDGVEYHLDEREEIAAYFA
;
A
#
# COMPACT_ATOMS: atom_id res chain seq x y z
N MET A 1 -29.13 -16.29 -2.46
CA MET A 1 -29.60 -15.40 -1.35
C MET A 1 -30.78 -14.58 -1.86
N LYS A 2 -31.79 -14.36 -1.02
CA LYS A 2 -32.91 -13.48 -1.37
C LYS A 2 -32.49 -12.01 -1.41
N LEU A 3 -33.05 -11.24 -2.34
CA LEU A 3 -32.71 -9.82 -2.53
C LEU A 3 -32.94 -8.97 -1.26
N ASN A 4 -33.98 -9.30 -0.48
CA ASN A 4 -34.24 -8.64 0.79
C ASN A 4 -33.12 -8.89 1.83
N GLU A 5 -32.65 -10.14 1.94
CA GLU A 5 -31.53 -10.52 2.81
C GLU A 5 -30.24 -9.84 2.34
N LEU A 6 -30.03 -9.83 1.02
CA LEU A 6 -28.85 -9.22 0.41
C LEU A 6 -28.77 -7.70 0.66
N LEU A 7 -29.92 -7.01 0.68
CA LEU A 7 -30.05 -5.57 0.86
C LEU A 7 -30.48 -5.17 2.29
N ASP A 8 -30.41 -6.09 3.25
CA ASP A 8 -30.71 -5.75 4.64
C ASP A 8 -29.77 -4.63 5.13
N GLY A 9 -30.36 -3.58 5.71
CA GLY A 9 -29.61 -2.37 6.10
C GLY A 9 -29.33 -1.35 4.99
N VAL A 10 -29.63 -1.65 3.73
CA VAL A 10 -29.52 -0.67 2.63
C VAL A 10 -30.75 0.26 2.59
N ALA A 11 -30.52 1.57 2.66
CA ALA A 11 -31.58 2.56 2.48
C ALA A 11 -31.97 2.70 1.02
N LEU A 12 -33.21 2.30 0.69
CA LEU A 12 -33.76 2.39 -0.66
C LEU A 12 -34.71 3.58 -0.77
N ALA A 13 -34.50 4.43 -1.79
CA ALA A 13 -35.39 5.54 -2.16
C ALA A 13 -36.57 5.07 -3.02
N ALA A 14 -36.37 4.04 -3.85
CA ALA A 14 -37.41 3.44 -4.67
C ALA A 14 -37.09 1.96 -4.98
N ARG A 15 -38.16 1.18 -5.24
CA ARG A 15 -38.04 -0.24 -5.55
C ARG A 15 -39.06 -0.64 -6.62
N HIS A 16 -38.57 -1.26 -7.72
CA HIS A 16 -39.37 -1.76 -8.83
C HIS A 16 -39.10 -3.25 -9.11
N VAL A 17 -38.78 -4.01 -8.07
CA VAL A 17 -38.56 -5.45 -8.16
C VAL A 17 -39.06 -6.14 -6.89
N GLN A 18 -39.63 -7.34 -7.04
CA GLN A 18 -40.02 -8.17 -5.92
C GLN A 18 -38.79 -8.82 -5.27
N ASP A 19 -38.99 -9.59 -4.21
CA ASP A 19 -37.95 -10.34 -3.52
C ASP A 19 -37.54 -11.56 -4.37
N VAL A 20 -36.62 -11.34 -5.30
CA VAL A 20 -36.06 -12.37 -6.18
C VAL A 20 -34.83 -13.01 -5.55
N GLU A 21 -34.42 -14.17 -6.07
CA GLU A 21 -33.20 -14.82 -5.67
C GLU A 21 -32.04 -14.28 -6.50
N CYS A 22 -30.94 -13.91 -5.82
CA CYS A 22 -29.71 -13.43 -6.44
C CYS A 22 -28.63 -14.51 -6.35
N SER A 23 -27.91 -14.72 -7.47
CA SER A 23 -26.79 -15.68 -7.58
C SER A 23 -25.44 -15.08 -7.19
N GLY A 24 -25.35 -13.76 -7.00
CA GLY A 24 -24.15 -13.02 -6.67
C GLY A 24 -24.36 -11.51 -6.76
N ILE A 25 -23.27 -10.76 -6.57
CA ILE A 25 -23.18 -9.30 -6.77
C ILE A 25 -22.17 -9.03 -7.87
N CYS A 26 -22.43 -8.06 -8.74
CA CYS A 26 -21.52 -7.68 -9.81
C CYS A 26 -21.54 -6.18 -10.06
N CYS A 27 -20.36 -5.57 -10.32
CA CYS A 27 -20.20 -4.17 -10.67
C CYS A 27 -19.66 -3.96 -12.09
N ASP A 28 -19.24 -5.06 -12.77
CA ASP A 28 -18.69 -5.04 -14.12
C ASP A 28 -19.46 -6.01 -15.02
N THR A 29 -20.09 -5.49 -16.06
CA THR A 29 -20.87 -6.32 -16.98
C THR A 29 -20.04 -7.37 -17.73
N ARG A 30 -18.70 -7.24 -17.78
CA ARG A 30 -17.80 -8.20 -18.43
C ARG A 30 -17.66 -9.49 -17.62
N GLU A 31 -17.72 -9.38 -16.29
CA GLU A 31 -17.57 -10.48 -15.32
C GLU A 31 -18.91 -11.01 -14.81
N MET A 32 -20.02 -10.45 -15.30
CA MET A 32 -21.37 -10.70 -14.81
C MET A 32 -21.84 -12.12 -15.13
N THR A 33 -22.40 -12.78 -14.13
CA THR A 33 -23.14 -14.05 -14.26
C THR A 33 -24.66 -13.80 -14.22
N PRO A 34 -25.48 -14.57 -14.96
CA PRO A 34 -26.94 -14.45 -14.90
C PRO A 34 -27.48 -14.65 -13.48
N GLY A 35 -28.49 -13.87 -13.14
CA GLY A 35 -29.12 -13.94 -11.82
C GLY A 35 -28.45 -13.08 -10.73
N CYS A 36 -27.35 -12.37 -11.02
CA CYS A 36 -26.71 -11.50 -10.04
C CYS A 36 -27.49 -10.19 -9.80
N LEU A 37 -27.21 -9.54 -8.66
CA LEU A 37 -27.50 -8.12 -8.44
C LEU A 37 -26.40 -7.30 -9.13
N PHE A 38 -26.76 -6.52 -10.16
CA PHE A 38 -25.83 -5.57 -10.75
C PHE A 38 -25.87 -4.24 -10.01
N VAL A 39 -24.71 -3.77 -9.53
CA VAL A 39 -24.58 -2.47 -8.84
C VAL A 39 -23.92 -1.44 -9.75
N ALA A 40 -24.69 -0.42 -10.17
CA ALA A 40 -24.21 0.64 -11.03
C ALA A 40 -23.40 1.68 -10.25
N LEU A 41 -22.06 1.56 -10.25
CA LEU A 41 -21.17 2.45 -9.56
C LEU A 41 -20.80 3.68 -10.42
N PRO A 42 -20.88 4.90 -9.89
CA PRO A 42 -20.29 6.06 -10.53
C PRO A 42 -18.76 5.95 -10.44
N GLY A 43 -18.08 5.99 -11.58
CA GLY A 43 -16.63 5.89 -11.67
C GLY A 43 -16.00 7.09 -12.37
N TYR A 44 -14.67 7.28 -12.17
CA TYR A 44 -13.91 8.38 -12.76
C TYR A 44 -13.83 8.35 -14.30
N LYS A 45 -13.60 7.16 -14.87
CA LYS A 45 -13.45 6.99 -16.31
C LYS A 45 -14.76 6.68 -17.01
N THR A 46 -15.67 6.02 -16.31
CA THR A 46 -16.98 5.62 -16.86
C THR A 46 -18.00 5.51 -15.73
N ASP A 47 -19.25 5.83 -16.03
CA ASP A 47 -20.39 5.70 -15.12
C ASP A 47 -21.07 4.35 -15.35
N GLY A 48 -21.13 3.52 -14.32
CA GLY A 48 -21.77 2.19 -14.34
C GLY A 48 -23.24 2.23 -14.75
N HIS A 49 -23.93 3.36 -14.56
CA HIS A 49 -25.31 3.53 -14.98
C HIS A 49 -25.51 3.38 -16.50
N ARG A 50 -24.49 3.63 -17.32
CA ARG A 50 -24.51 3.41 -18.77
C ARG A 50 -24.66 1.94 -19.17
N TYR A 51 -24.31 1.04 -18.26
CA TYR A 51 -24.30 -0.41 -18.51
C TYR A 51 -25.52 -1.12 -17.94
N ILE A 52 -26.49 -0.42 -17.34
CA ILE A 52 -27.69 -1.01 -16.75
C ILE A 52 -28.46 -1.86 -17.78
N ARG A 53 -28.68 -1.31 -18.99
CA ARG A 53 -29.36 -2.04 -20.06
C ARG A 53 -28.63 -3.33 -20.44
N GLN A 54 -27.32 -3.27 -20.59
CA GLN A 54 -26.49 -4.42 -20.89
C GLN A 54 -26.54 -5.47 -19.76
N ALA A 55 -26.56 -5.04 -18.50
CA ALA A 55 -26.68 -5.94 -17.35
C ALA A 55 -28.03 -6.67 -17.38
N LEU A 56 -29.13 -5.99 -17.67
CA LEU A 56 -30.44 -6.60 -17.79
C LEU A 56 -30.50 -7.58 -18.97
N GLU A 57 -29.95 -7.21 -20.12
CA GLU A 57 -29.85 -8.09 -21.31
C GLU A 57 -29.02 -9.36 -21.03
N ARG A 58 -28.03 -9.28 -20.11
CA ARG A 58 -27.21 -10.42 -19.65
C ARG A 58 -27.85 -11.21 -18.51
N GLY A 59 -29.06 -10.84 -18.10
CA GLY A 59 -29.86 -11.60 -17.13
C GLY A 59 -29.60 -11.24 -15.68
N ALA A 60 -29.26 -9.99 -15.36
CA ALA A 60 -29.25 -9.51 -13.98
C ALA A 60 -30.64 -9.71 -13.35
N ALA A 61 -30.70 -10.28 -12.15
CA ALA A 61 -31.95 -10.48 -11.41
C ALA A 61 -32.54 -9.16 -10.91
N ALA A 62 -31.66 -8.21 -10.55
CA ALA A 62 -31.99 -6.85 -10.16
C ALA A 62 -30.82 -5.91 -10.43
N VAL A 63 -31.12 -4.61 -10.49
CA VAL A 63 -30.13 -3.53 -10.64
C VAL A 63 -30.25 -2.56 -9.48
N LEU A 64 -29.14 -2.25 -8.81
CA LEU A 64 -29.05 -1.20 -7.80
C LEU A 64 -28.38 0.03 -8.43
N CYS A 65 -29.03 1.18 -8.42
CA CYS A 65 -28.58 2.40 -9.09
C CYS A 65 -28.88 3.65 -8.24
N GLN A 66 -28.24 4.79 -8.57
CA GLN A 66 -28.55 6.09 -7.95
C GLN A 66 -29.63 6.86 -8.72
N ARG A 67 -29.78 6.55 -9.99
CA ARG A 67 -30.77 7.18 -10.90
C ARG A 67 -31.53 6.07 -11.60
N PRO A 68 -32.87 6.11 -11.60
CA PRO A 68 -33.66 5.10 -12.27
C PRO A 68 -33.34 5.12 -13.79
N PRO A 69 -33.18 3.93 -14.41
CA PRO A 69 -33.04 3.85 -15.85
C PRO A 69 -34.35 4.24 -16.55
N GLU A 70 -34.27 4.60 -17.84
CA GLU A 70 -35.45 4.80 -18.65
C GLU A 70 -36.18 3.47 -18.89
N GLY A 71 -37.53 3.45 -18.70
CA GLY A 71 -38.36 2.28 -18.90
C GLY A 71 -38.60 1.43 -17.64
N GLU A 72 -39.39 0.37 -17.83
CA GLU A 72 -39.70 -0.59 -16.78
C GLU A 72 -38.59 -1.66 -16.66
N GLY A 73 -38.36 -2.16 -15.45
CA GLY A 73 -37.36 -3.21 -15.19
C GLY A 73 -37.16 -3.48 -13.69
N PRO A 74 -36.40 -4.51 -13.35
CA PRO A 74 -36.12 -4.89 -11.96
C PRO A 74 -35.01 -4.01 -11.37
N TRP A 75 -35.32 -2.76 -11.02
CA TRP A 75 -34.34 -1.83 -10.45
C TRP A 75 -34.74 -1.32 -9.07
N LEU A 76 -33.71 -0.92 -8.31
CA LEU A 76 -33.79 -0.30 -6.99
C LEU A 76 -32.94 0.97 -7.01
N VAL A 77 -33.40 2.00 -6.32
CA VAL A 77 -32.70 3.28 -6.21
C VAL A 77 -32.23 3.48 -4.77
N THR A 78 -30.97 3.84 -4.62
CA THR A 78 -30.35 4.27 -3.36
C THR A 78 -29.64 5.61 -3.60
N GLU A 79 -29.39 6.35 -2.54
CA GLU A 79 -28.67 7.62 -2.60
C GLU A 79 -27.18 7.40 -2.98
N ASP A 80 -26.55 6.36 -2.41
CA ASP A 80 -25.16 6.00 -2.67
C ASP A 80 -25.02 4.49 -2.93
N THR A 81 -24.69 4.13 -4.18
CA THR A 81 -24.51 2.74 -4.59
C THR A 81 -23.21 2.14 -4.07
N ARG A 82 -22.21 2.95 -3.72
CA ARG A 82 -20.95 2.45 -3.12
C ARG A 82 -21.15 2.03 -1.67
N ALA A 83 -21.80 2.88 -0.88
CA ALA A 83 -22.18 2.54 0.51
C ALA A 83 -23.12 1.32 0.53
N ALA A 84 -24.08 1.28 -0.39
CA ALA A 84 -24.99 0.14 -0.52
C ALA A 84 -24.26 -1.16 -0.93
N LEU A 85 -23.26 -1.08 -1.82
CA LEU A 85 -22.41 -2.22 -2.18
C LEU A 85 -21.65 -2.76 -0.97
N ALA A 86 -21.11 -1.90 -0.12
CA ALA A 86 -20.39 -2.35 1.08
C ALA A 86 -21.30 -3.17 2.02
N ILE A 87 -22.53 -2.71 2.24
CA ILE A 87 -23.53 -3.43 3.06
C ILE A 87 -23.93 -4.75 2.39
N ALA A 88 -24.30 -4.70 1.10
CA ALA A 88 -24.72 -5.90 0.37
C ALA A 88 -23.62 -6.95 0.30
N SER A 89 -22.36 -6.55 0.12
CA SER A 89 -21.21 -7.46 0.11
C SER A 89 -21.00 -8.11 1.48
N ALA A 90 -21.09 -7.34 2.56
CA ALA A 90 -21.01 -7.90 3.92
C ALA A 90 -22.12 -8.93 4.16
N ASN A 91 -23.35 -8.64 3.74
CA ASN A 91 -24.48 -9.59 3.85
C ASN A 91 -24.23 -10.85 3.01
N TRP A 92 -23.76 -10.69 1.77
CA TRP A 92 -23.48 -11.82 0.85
C TRP A 92 -22.49 -12.80 1.43
N PHE A 93 -21.40 -12.31 2.02
CA PHE A 93 -20.33 -13.13 2.61
C PHE A 93 -20.57 -13.48 4.10
N GLY A 94 -21.73 -13.16 4.67
CA GLY A 94 -22.08 -13.52 6.05
C GLY A 94 -21.30 -12.76 7.12
N HIS A 95 -20.91 -11.52 6.86
CA HIS A 95 -20.19 -10.62 7.78
C HIS A 95 -18.86 -11.15 8.33
N PRO A 96 -17.91 -11.60 7.49
CA PRO A 96 -16.64 -12.20 7.94
C PRO A 96 -15.80 -11.27 8.82
N ALA A 97 -15.97 -9.95 8.68
CA ALA A 97 -15.30 -8.97 9.53
C ALA A 97 -15.63 -9.10 11.03
N ARG A 98 -16.72 -9.77 11.39
CA ARG A 98 -17.10 -10.02 12.80
C ARG A 98 -16.38 -11.22 13.41
N GLU A 99 -15.82 -12.08 12.59
CA GLU A 99 -15.10 -13.30 12.98
C GLU A 99 -13.58 -13.04 13.16
N LEU A 100 -13.10 -11.90 12.68
CA LEU A 100 -11.69 -11.54 12.57
C LEU A 100 -11.35 -10.32 13.43
N THR A 101 -10.14 -10.26 13.96
CA THR A 101 -9.57 -9.03 14.53
C THR A 101 -8.91 -8.23 13.41
N LEU A 102 -9.50 -7.10 13.04
CA LEU A 102 -9.09 -6.30 11.90
C LEU A 102 -8.27 -5.09 12.33
N LEU A 103 -7.15 -4.87 11.65
CA LEU A 103 -6.24 -3.75 11.87
C LEU A 103 -5.99 -3.04 10.54
N ALA A 104 -6.00 -1.71 10.55
CA ALA A 104 -5.78 -0.93 9.34
C ALA A 104 -4.63 0.06 9.49
N VAL A 105 -3.92 0.30 8.40
CA VAL A 105 -2.85 1.29 8.32
C VAL A 105 -3.17 2.31 7.26
N THR A 106 -3.20 3.59 7.64
CA THR A 106 -3.35 4.72 6.71
C THR A 106 -2.17 5.69 6.84
N GLY A 107 -1.99 6.51 5.84
CA GLY A 107 -0.93 7.51 5.72
C GLY A 107 -0.54 7.72 4.26
N THR A 108 0.36 8.64 3.96
CA THR A 108 0.91 8.79 2.61
C THR A 108 1.93 7.71 2.36
N ASN A 109 2.96 7.60 3.18
CA ASN A 109 4.07 6.67 3.08
C ASN A 109 4.07 5.64 4.22
N GLY A 110 4.76 4.52 4.03
CA GLY A 110 4.98 3.51 5.07
C GLY A 110 3.87 2.48 5.26
N LYS A 111 2.68 2.63 4.65
CA LYS A 111 1.55 1.68 4.80
C LYS A 111 1.96 0.23 4.58
N THR A 112 2.53 -0.07 3.42
CA THR A 112 2.92 -1.43 3.04
C THR A 112 3.93 -2.02 4.03
N THR A 113 5.00 -1.28 4.33
CA THR A 113 6.01 -1.75 5.30
C THR A 113 5.39 -1.98 6.68
N THR A 114 4.55 -1.06 7.16
CA THR A 114 3.88 -1.18 8.45
C THR A 114 2.93 -2.38 8.51
N THR A 115 2.16 -2.65 7.44
CA THR A 115 1.26 -3.81 7.40
C THR A 115 2.02 -5.14 7.43
N TYR A 116 3.12 -5.26 6.70
CA TYR A 116 3.96 -6.45 6.74
C TYR A 116 4.64 -6.65 8.10
N LEU A 117 5.17 -5.58 8.70
CA LEU A 117 5.75 -5.63 10.04
C LEU A 117 4.70 -5.99 11.10
N LEU A 118 3.49 -5.43 10.97
CA LEU A 118 2.38 -5.72 11.88
C LEU A 118 1.94 -7.19 11.76
N LYS A 119 1.83 -7.71 10.53
CA LYS A 119 1.57 -9.14 10.30
C LYS A 119 2.64 -10.01 10.97
N ALA A 120 3.91 -9.74 10.70
CA ALA A 120 5.02 -10.51 11.28
C ALA A 120 5.04 -10.46 12.82
N MET A 121 4.78 -9.28 13.40
CA MET A 121 4.70 -9.11 14.85
C MET A 121 3.55 -9.92 15.45
N LEU A 122 2.35 -9.89 14.84
CA LEU A 122 1.19 -10.64 15.31
C LEU A 122 1.43 -12.16 15.22
N GLU A 123 1.96 -12.65 14.10
CA GLU A 123 2.29 -14.07 13.94
C GLU A 123 3.34 -14.53 14.95
N GLY A 124 4.38 -13.71 15.19
CA GLY A 124 5.43 -14.00 16.16
C GLY A 124 4.95 -13.98 17.61
N CYS A 125 4.04 -13.06 17.96
CA CYS A 125 3.54 -12.95 19.35
C CYS A 125 2.39 -13.90 19.65
N LEU A 126 1.49 -14.14 18.69
CA LEU A 126 0.24 -14.87 18.91
C LEU A 126 0.30 -16.32 18.39
N HIS A 127 1.30 -16.66 17.60
CA HIS A 127 1.47 -17.99 16.97
C HIS A 127 0.21 -18.40 16.17
N THR A 128 -0.38 -17.46 15.44
CA THR A 128 -1.61 -17.62 14.67
C THR A 128 -1.42 -17.22 13.22
N LYS A 129 -2.32 -17.66 12.34
CA LYS A 129 -2.34 -17.23 10.95
C LYS A 129 -2.92 -15.83 10.83
N VAL A 130 -2.24 -14.94 10.12
CA VAL A 130 -2.65 -13.56 9.88
C VAL A 130 -2.82 -13.31 8.39
N GLY A 131 -3.97 -12.72 8.02
CA GLY A 131 -4.23 -12.23 6.67
C GLY A 131 -3.62 -10.84 6.43
N LEU A 132 -3.32 -10.52 5.17
CA LEU A 132 -2.88 -9.19 4.76
C LEU A 132 -3.57 -8.79 3.46
N ILE A 133 -4.11 -7.56 3.41
CA ILE A 133 -4.67 -6.94 2.21
C ILE A 133 -3.87 -5.66 1.93
N GLY A 134 -3.17 -5.61 0.77
CA GLY A 134 -2.30 -4.46 0.49
C GLY A 134 -1.80 -4.35 -0.95
N THR A 135 -0.91 -3.39 -1.15
CA THR A 135 -0.43 -2.96 -2.46
C THR A 135 0.33 -4.05 -3.22
N ASN A 136 1.25 -4.75 -2.54
CA ASN A 136 2.15 -5.69 -3.21
C ASN A 136 1.43 -7.01 -3.57
N GLN A 137 0.65 -7.51 -2.64
CA GLN A 137 -0.10 -8.77 -2.73
C GLN A 137 -1.09 -8.86 -1.57
N ASN A 138 -2.08 -9.73 -1.69
CA ASN A 138 -2.87 -10.18 -0.56
C ASN A 138 -2.27 -11.49 -0.03
N LEU A 139 -2.33 -11.72 1.29
CA LEU A 139 -1.78 -12.93 1.91
C LEU A 139 -2.80 -13.60 2.81
N ILE A 140 -2.91 -14.91 2.69
CA ILE A 140 -3.63 -15.77 3.65
C ILE A 140 -2.58 -16.62 4.39
N GLY A 141 -2.06 -16.10 5.51
CA GLY A 141 -0.83 -16.63 6.09
C GLY A 141 0.34 -16.44 5.13
N GLU A 142 0.93 -17.54 4.63
CA GLU A 142 2.03 -17.51 3.65
C GLU A 142 1.56 -17.63 2.18
N GLU A 143 0.28 -17.93 1.94
CA GLU A 143 -0.28 -18.05 0.60
C GLU A 143 -0.48 -16.66 -0.02
N SER A 144 0.08 -16.46 -1.21
CA SER A 144 0.03 -15.20 -1.93
C SER A 144 -1.08 -15.19 -2.98
N LEU A 145 -1.91 -14.14 -2.93
CA LEU A 145 -2.94 -13.86 -3.91
C LEU A 145 -2.63 -12.54 -4.63
N PRO A 146 -2.99 -12.39 -5.91
CA PRO A 146 -2.77 -11.15 -6.65
C PRO A 146 -3.46 -9.96 -5.99
N ALA A 147 -2.82 -8.77 -6.05
CA ALA A 147 -3.43 -7.51 -5.65
C ALA A 147 -3.48 -6.57 -6.85
N HIS A 148 -4.68 -6.10 -7.19
CA HIS A 148 -4.87 -5.15 -8.28
C HIS A 148 -4.94 -3.70 -7.80
N ARG A 149 -5.14 -3.50 -6.49
CA ARG A 149 -5.25 -2.19 -5.82
C ARG A 149 -4.72 -2.29 -4.39
N THR A 150 -4.24 -1.16 -3.88
CA THR A 150 -3.84 -1.05 -2.45
C THR A 150 -4.96 -1.48 -1.50
N THR A 151 -6.18 -1.05 -1.81
CA THR A 151 -7.39 -1.42 -1.08
C THR A 151 -8.45 -1.78 -2.13
N PRO A 152 -8.89 -3.04 -2.24
CA PRO A 152 -9.88 -3.49 -3.21
C PRO A 152 -11.25 -2.81 -3.08
N GLU A 153 -12.19 -3.07 -4.01
CA GLU A 153 -13.59 -2.68 -3.84
C GLU A 153 -14.25 -3.48 -2.70
N SER A 154 -15.33 -2.96 -2.15
CA SER A 154 -15.97 -3.55 -0.96
C SER A 154 -16.36 -5.02 -1.14
N TYR A 155 -16.78 -5.43 -2.35
CA TYR A 155 -17.06 -6.83 -2.66
C TYR A 155 -15.81 -7.71 -2.50
N GLU A 156 -14.70 -7.34 -3.16
CA GLU A 156 -13.42 -8.06 -3.08
C GLU A 156 -12.86 -8.07 -1.66
N VAL A 157 -13.05 -6.97 -0.89
CA VAL A 157 -12.63 -6.93 0.52
C VAL A 157 -13.39 -7.97 1.35
N GLN A 158 -14.72 -8.05 1.22
CA GLN A 158 -15.52 -9.02 1.97
C GLN A 158 -15.25 -10.45 1.54
N GLU A 159 -15.00 -10.69 0.25
CA GLU A 159 -14.59 -12.00 -0.29
C GLU A 159 -13.27 -12.45 0.33
N LEU A 160 -12.23 -11.61 0.29
CA LEU A 160 -10.94 -11.90 0.91
C LEU A 160 -11.06 -12.15 2.42
N LEU A 161 -11.88 -11.36 3.13
CA LEU A 161 -12.11 -11.57 4.56
C LEU A 161 -12.78 -12.92 4.83
N ARG A 162 -13.72 -13.35 3.96
CA ARG A 162 -14.36 -14.67 4.08
C ARG A 162 -13.34 -15.79 3.84
N GLU A 163 -12.54 -15.70 2.78
CA GLU A 163 -11.48 -16.67 2.49
C GLU A 163 -10.45 -16.75 3.63
N MET A 164 -10.05 -15.60 4.21
CA MET A 164 -9.13 -15.54 5.35
C MET A 164 -9.72 -16.20 6.59
N ALA A 165 -11.01 -15.94 6.90
CA ALA A 165 -11.68 -16.56 8.03
C ALA A 165 -11.83 -18.10 7.84
N ASP A 166 -12.24 -18.54 6.66
CA ASP A 166 -12.37 -19.97 6.32
C ASP A 166 -11.03 -20.70 6.34
N ALA A 167 -9.93 -19.99 5.99
CA ALA A 167 -8.57 -20.51 6.09
C ALA A 167 -8.00 -20.51 7.52
N GLY A 168 -8.77 -20.06 8.51
CA GLY A 168 -8.39 -20.03 9.92
C GLY A 168 -7.49 -18.87 10.33
N CYS A 169 -7.50 -17.76 9.59
CA CYS A 169 -6.91 -16.52 10.08
C CYS A 169 -7.70 -16.02 11.29
N THR A 170 -7.01 -15.48 12.29
CA THR A 170 -7.64 -14.84 13.46
C THR A 170 -7.55 -13.32 13.40
N HIS A 171 -6.55 -12.82 12.69
CA HIS A 171 -6.27 -11.41 12.50
C HIS A 171 -6.09 -11.11 11.02
N VAL A 172 -6.46 -9.90 10.61
CA VAL A 172 -6.18 -9.37 9.26
C VAL A 172 -5.66 -7.95 9.40
N VAL A 173 -4.57 -7.68 8.70
CA VAL A 173 -3.96 -6.36 8.58
C VAL A 173 -4.21 -5.83 7.18
N MET A 174 -4.66 -4.57 7.04
CA MET A 174 -4.89 -4.00 5.72
C MET A 174 -4.39 -2.58 5.54
N GLU A 175 -4.02 -2.26 4.31
CA GLU A 175 -3.77 -0.89 3.90
C GLU A 175 -5.10 -0.18 3.63
N ALA A 176 -5.37 0.92 4.35
CA ALA A 176 -6.53 1.78 4.14
C ALA A 176 -6.12 3.04 3.37
N SER A 177 -6.27 3.03 2.05
CA SER A 177 -6.00 4.21 1.21
C SER A 177 -7.09 5.27 1.40
N SER A 178 -6.73 6.56 1.25
CA SER A 178 -7.69 7.67 1.34
C SER A 178 -8.81 7.56 0.30
N HIS A 179 -8.49 7.08 -0.91
CA HIS A 179 -9.49 6.79 -1.94
C HIS A 179 -10.50 5.74 -1.47
N ALA A 180 -10.01 4.65 -0.87
CA ALA A 180 -10.89 3.59 -0.39
C ALA A 180 -11.85 4.07 0.70
N LEU A 181 -11.37 4.92 1.59
CA LEU A 181 -12.19 5.51 2.66
C LEU A 181 -13.27 6.44 2.11
N VAL A 182 -12.93 7.33 1.17
CA VAL A 182 -13.90 8.23 0.51
C VAL A 182 -14.88 7.46 -0.39
N LEU A 183 -14.43 6.37 -1.00
CA LEU A 183 -15.24 5.56 -1.92
C LEU A 183 -15.99 4.41 -1.22
N HIS A 184 -16.16 4.47 0.10
CA HIS A 184 -16.94 3.52 0.89
C HIS A 184 -16.50 2.05 0.81
N ARG A 185 -15.24 1.79 0.43
CA ARG A 185 -14.75 0.41 0.25
C ARG A 185 -14.59 -0.36 1.55
N LEU A 186 -14.43 0.36 2.65
CA LEU A 186 -14.21 -0.20 3.99
C LEU A 186 -15.37 0.07 4.95
N ASP A 187 -16.50 0.59 4.46
CA ASP A 187 -17.64 0.91 5.31
C ASP A 187 -18.20 -0.33 6.01
N GLY A 188 -18.53 -0.15 7.29
CA GLY A 188 -19.08 -1.22 8.11
C GLY A 188 -18.07 -2.26 8.62
N ILE A 189 -16.78 -2.07 8.33
CA ILE A 189 -15.72 -2.94 8.86
C ILE A 189 -15.26 -2.41 10.23
N PRO A 190 -15.46 -3.16 11.34
CA PRO A 190 -15.03 -2.73 12.67
C PRO A 190 -13.53 -3.02 12.86
N PHE A 191 -12.68 -2.01 12.80
CA PHE A 191 -11.26 -2.16 13.10
C PHE A 191 -10.98 -2.14 14.60
N ARG A 192 -10.18 -3.07 15.11
CA ARG A 192 -9.69 -3.07 16.48
C ARG A 192 -8.75 -1.88 16.75
N ALA A 193 -7.90 -1.56 15.77
CA ALA A 193 -7.05 -0.36 15.79
C ALA A 193 -6.76 0.13 14.37
N GLY A 194 -6.60 1.44 14.23
CA GLY A 194 -6.11 2.11 13.03
C GLY A 194 -4.78 2.81 13.30
N ILE A 195 -3.77 2.58 12.45
CA ILE A 195 -2.45 3.24 12.54
C ILE A 195 -2.40 4.36 11.52
N PHE A 196 -2.00 5.56 11.95
CA PHE A 196 -1.63 6.68 11.08
C PHE A 196 -0.11 6.84 11.04
N THR A 197 0.48 6.78 9.85
CA THR A 197 1.94 6.90 9.67
C THR A 197 2.39 8.35 9.45
N ASN A 198 1.92 9.00 8.40
CA ASN A 198 2.27 10.37 8.03
C ASN A 198 1.33 10.95 6.96
N LEU A 199 1.41 12.27 6.74
CA LEU A 199 0.72 12.98 5.67
C LEU A 199 1.68 13.91 4.94
N THR A 200 2.02 13.56 3.70
CA THR A 200 2.78 14.42 2.78
C THR A 200 1.98 14.65 1.51
N GLN A 201 2.41 15.61 0.68
CA GLN A 201 1.68 15.97 -0.54
C GLN A 201 1.61 14.78 -1.51
N ASP A 202 0.39 14.31 -1.77
CA ASP A 202 0.06 13.28 -2.74
C ASP A 202 -1.45 13.34 -3.07
N HIS A 203 -1.86 12.75 -4.19
CA HIS A 203 -3.27 12.58 -4.57
C HIS A 203 -4.14 13.86 -4.54
N LEU A 204 -3.54 15.05 -4.77
CA LEU A 204 -4.30 16.31 -4.82
C LEU A 204 -5.17 16.42 -6.09
N ASP A 205 -4.90 15.65 -7.12
CA ASP A 205 -5.77 15.45 -8.28
C ASP A 205 -7.15 14.87 -7.90
N PHE A 206 -7.19 14.08 -6.82
CA PHE A 206 -8.42 13.51 -6.28
C PHE A 206 -9.01 14.33 -5.13
N HIS A 207 -8.20 14.72 -4.15
CA HIS A 207 -8.67 15.36 -2.93
C HIS A 207 -8.78 16.88 -3.03
N GLY A 208 -8.09 17.51 -4.00
CA GLY A 208 -8.08 18.96 -4.19
C GLY A 208 -7.18 19.71 -3.23
N THR A 209 -7.27 19.47 -1.92
CA THR A 209 -6.47 20.13 -0.87
C THR A 209 -5.85 19.15 0.13
N MET A 210 -4.82 19.59 0.85
CA MET A 210 -4.20 18.79 1.91
C MET A 210 -5.13 18.56 3.09
N GLU A 211 -6.01 19.51 3.40
CA GLU A 211 -7.03 19.38 4.44
C GLU A 211 -8.05 18.28 4.08
N ALA A 212 -8.57 18.29 2.85
CA ALA A 212 -9.48 17.25 2.37
C ALA A 212 -8.79 15.86 2.35
N TYR A 213 -7.51 15.81 2.00
CA TYR A 213 -6.71 14.58 2.03
C TYR A 213 -6.50 14.06 3.46
N ARG A 214 -6.20 14.96 4.42
CA ARG A 214 -6.17 14.64 5.85
C ARG A 214 -7.51 14.10 6.32
N ASP A 215 -8.60 14.83 6.06
CA ASP A 215 -9.94 14.48 6.53
C ASP A 215 -10.41 13.13 5.94
N ALA A 216 -10.06 12.85 4.68
CA ALA A 216 -10.29 11.55 4.05
C ALA A 216 -9.62 10.39 4.80
N LYS A 217 -8.36 10.55 5.24
CA LYS A 217 -7.68 9.52 6.06
C LYS A 217 -8.30 9.40 7.45
N GLY A 218 -8.77 10.51 8.02
CA GLY A 218 -9.45 10.57 9.31
C GLY A 218 -10.74 9.74 9.37
N LEU A 219 -11.37 9.46 8.23
CA LEU A 219 -12.56 8.59 8.16
C LEU A 219 -12.30 7.19 8.73
N LEU A 220 -11.06 6.68 8.62
CA LEU A 220 -10.69 5.38 9.19
C LEU A 220 -11.01 5.31 10.68
N PHE A 221 -10.68 6.35 11.45
CA PHE A 221 -10.79 6.33 12.91
C PHE A 221 -12.23 6.31 13.41
N ARG A 222 -13.22 6.64 12.56
CA ARG A 222 -14.64 6.51 12.89
C ARG A 222 -15.10 5.06 12.98
N GLN A 223 -14.31 4.13 12.40
CA GLN A 223 -14.60 2.70 12.38
C GLN A 223 -13.62 1.89 13.25
N CYS A 224 -12.72 2.58 14.00
CA CYS A 224 -11.74 1.95 14.87
C CYS A 224 -12.20 1.96 16.32
N ALA A 225 -11.78 0.94 17.09
CA ALA A 225 -11.92 0.95 18.56
C ALA A 225 -10.81 1.75 19.24
N ALA A 226 -9.65 1.94 18.58
CA ALA A 226 -8.54 2.78 19.02
C ALA A 226 -7.77 3.34 17.83
N ALA A 227 -7.11 4.49 18.01
CA ALA A 227 -6.22 5.12 17.04
C ALA A 227 -4.78 5.12 17.54
N VAL A 228 -3.84 4.71 16.67
CA VAL A 228 -2.38 4.75 16.91
C VAL A 228 -1.80 5.84 16.03
N LEU A 229 -1.25 6.90 16.64
CA LEU A 229 -1.00 8.17 15.98
C LEU A 229 0.45 8.64 16.11
N ASN A 230 1.06 9.03 15.00
CA ASN A 230 2.38 9.63 14.95
C ASN A 230 2.33 11.11 15.34
N LEU A 231 2.89 11.48 16.50
CA LEU A 231 2.91 12.88 16.97
C LEU A 231 3.97 13.76 16.28
N ASP A 232 4.92 13.18 15.57
CA ASP A 232 5.90 13.97 14.83
C ASP A 232 5.31 14.54 13.54
N ASP A 233 4.21 13.97 13.07
CA ASP A 233 3.43 14.47 11.94
C ASP A 233 2.32 15.44 12.40
N GLU A 234 2.12 16.55 11.66
CA GLU A 234 1.10 17.55 11.99
C GLU A 234 -0.32 16.98 11.96
N ALA A 235 -0.64 16.15 10.96
CA ALA A 235 -1.94 15.50 10.90
C ALA A 235 -2.13 14.47 12.03
N GLY A 236 -1.06 13.82 12.50
CA GLY A 236 -1.11 12.95 13.67
C GLY A 236 -1.50 13.71 14.94
N ARG A 237 -0.93 14.89 15.16
CA ARG A 237 -1.32 15.78 16.28
C ARG A 237 -2.77 16.23 16.14
N TYR A 238 -3.20 16.64 14.96
CA TYR A 238 -4.58 16.99 14.68
C TYR A 238 -5.54 15.83 15.00
N TYR A 239 -5.21 14.61 14.60
CA TYR A 239 -6.04 13.45 14.94
C TYR A 239 -6.05 13.14 16.44
N ALA A 240 -4.95 13.32 17.15
CA ALA A 240 -4.90 13.11 18.60
C ALA A 240 -5.90 13.99 19.37
N GLU A 241 -6.24 15.16 18.81
CA GLU A 241 -7.21 16.10 19.40
C GLU A 241 -8.65 15.89 18.90
N THR A 242 -8.84 15.29 17.72
CA THR A 242 -10.15 15.33 17.01
C THR A 242 -10.82 13.97 16.82
N VAL A 243 -10.10 12.85 16.87
CA VAL A 243 -10.72 11.53 16.66
C VAL A 243 -11.60 11.12 17.85
N PRO A 244 -12.75 10.46 17.61
CA PRO A 244 -13.73 10.16 18.64
C PRO A 244 -13.42 8.88 19.44
N VAL A 245 -12.21 8.33 19.33
CA VAL A 245 -11.82 7.05 19.94
C VAL A 245 -10.57 7.21 20.81
N PRO A 246 -10.31 6.30 21.75
CA PRO A 246 -9.08 6.29 22.52
C PRO A 246 -7.85 6.32 21.60
N THR A 247 -6.88 7.16 21.94
CA THR A 247 -5.64 7.32 21.18
C THR A 247 -4.47 6.72 21.94
N PHE A 248 -3.53 6.13 21.22
CA PHE A 248 -2.20 5.74 21.66
C PHE A 248 -1.19 6.39 20.73
N THR A 249 -0.28 7.16 21.28
CA THR A 249 0.61 8.03 20.50
C THR A 249 2.02 7.48 20.46
N TYR A 250 2.73 7.74 19.34
CA TYR A 250 4.14 7.40 19.22
C TYR A 250 4.95 8.53 18.59
N SER A 251 6.24 8.61 18.91
CA SER A 251 7.13 9.66 18.43
C SER A 251 8.60 9.25 18.55
N GLU A 252 9.44 9.80 17.70
CA GLU A 252 10.91 9.81 17.85
C GLU A 252 11.37 11.05 18.59
N CYS A 253 10.69 12.19 18.38
CA CYS A 253 11.15 13.53 18.81
C CYS A 253 10.48 14.04 20.09
N ARG A 254 9.29 13.51 20.47
CA ARG A 254 8.42 14.05 21.50
C ARG A 254 8.28 13.10 22.69
N ASP A 255 8.78 13.55 23.86
CA ASP A 255 8.76 12.74 25.09
C ASP A 255 7.36 12.58 25.70
N GLU A 256 6.39 13.40 25.31
CA GLU A 256 4.99 13.31 25.74
C GLU A 256 4.20 12.17 25.09
N ALA A 257 4.74 11.51 24.07
CA ALA A 257 4.11 10.36 23.44
C ALA A 257 4.07 9.14 24.37
N ASP A 258 3.07 8.28 24.22
CA ASP A 258 2.93 7.04 25.01
C ASP A 258 4.05 6.04 24.71
N LEU A 259 4.63 6.06 23.49
CA LEU A 259 5.76 5.27 23.07
C LEU A 259 6.78 6.15 22.33
N THR A 260 8.04 6.13 22.76
CA THR A 260 9.12 6.90 22.12
C THR A 260 10.28 6.00 21.70
N ALA A 261 11.02 6.43 20.67
CA ALA A 261 12.31 5.81 20.30
C ALA A 261 13.46 6.63 20.87
N LYS A 262 14.45 5.94 21.47
CA LYS A 262 15.68 6.53 22.02
C LYS A 262 16.89 5.75 21.55
N ASN A 263 18.07 6.36 21.66
CA ASN A 263 19.36 5.72 21.36
C ASN A 263 19.42 5.09 19.94
N LEU A 264 18.94 5.85 18.95
CA LEU A 264 18.85 5.44 17.55
C LEU A 264 20.23 5.16 16.94
N ARG A 265 20.32 4.05 16.21
CA ARG A 265 21.50 3.68 15.43
C ARG A 265 21.08 3.18 14.06
N LEU A 266 21.53 3.86 13.01
CA LEU A 266 21.27 3.52 11.63
C LEU A 266 22.45 2.75 11.05
N PHE A 267 22.17 1.63 10.39
CA PHE A 267 23.16 0.79 9.70
C PHE A 267 22.66 0.49 8.29
N PRO A 268 23.56 0.17 7.36
CA PRO A 268 23.18 -0.14 5.97
C PRO A 268 22.19 -1.30 5.80
N GLN A 269 22.07 -2.17 6.79
CA GLN A 269 21.22 -3.37 6.71
C GLN A 269 20.18 -3.46 7.84
N ARG A 270 20.17 -2.53 8.78
CA ARG A 270 19.25 -2.57 9.93
C ARG A 270 19.15 -1.23 10.64
N VAL A 271 18.15 -1.10 11.48
CA VAL A 271 18.05 -0.06 12.50
C VAL A 271 18.06 -0.69 13.90
N GLU A 272 18.61 0.02 14.89
CA GLU A 272 18.55 -0.35 16.31
C GLU A 272 18.10 0.87 17.11
N PHE A 273 17.18 0.68 18.05
CA PHE A 273 16.73 1.74 18.97
C PHE A 273 16.17 1.13 20.27
N GLU A 274 15.94 1.95 21.26
CA GLU A 274 15.19 1.61 22.46
C GLU A 274 13.77 2.14 22.35
N ALA A 275 12.79 1.25 22.39
CA ALA A 275 11.38 1.60 22.49
C ALA A 275 11.03 1.82 23.96
N VAL A 276 10.59 3.02 24.31
CA VAL A 276 10.39 3.47 25.70
C VAL A 276 8.93 3.86 25.90
N THR A 277 8.29 3.21 26.86
CA THR A 277 6.99 3.63 27.41
C THR A 277 7.20 4.14 28.85
N ARG A 278 6.13 4.59 29.50
CA ARG A 278 6.18 4.97 30.91
C ARG A 278 6.70 3.85 31.82
N ASP A 279 6.36 2.59 31.51
CA ASP A 279 6.54 1.46 32.42
C ASP A 279 7.53 0.42 31.89
N ALA A 280 8.00 0.54 30.65
CA ALA A 280 8.87 -0.45 30.02
C ALA A 280 9.87 0.17 29.02
N ILE A 281 11.02 -0.48 28.89
CA ILE A 281 12.02 -0.18 27.85
C ILE A 281 12.40 -1.49 27.19
N SER A 282 12.35 -1.54 25.87
CA SER A 282 12.78 -2.71 25.10
C SER A 282 13.71 -2.32 23.97
N ARG A 283 14.77 -3.10 23.76
CA ARG A 283 15.68 -2.90 22.64
C ARG A 283 15.12 -3.54 21.38
N VAL A 284 14.94 -2.71 20.36
CA VAL A 284 14.49 -3.11 19.03
C VAL A 284 15.68 -3.20 18.09
N ARG A 285 15.79 -4.33 17.38
CA ARG A 285 16.73 -4.51 16.29
C ARG A 285 15.95 -5.00 15.08
N LEU A 286 15.78 -4.16 14.07
CA LEU A 286 14.97 -4.47 12.90
C LEU A 286 15.86 -4.56 11.66
N PRO A 287 15.89 -5.70 10.92
CA PRO A 287 16.79 -5.93 9.77
C PRO A 287 16.25 -5.23 8.49
N ILE A 288 15.86 -3.97 8.61
CA ILE A 288 15.45 -3.07 7.54
C ILE A 288 16.13 -1.72 7.81
N PRO A 289 16.89 -1.16 6.85
CA PRO A 289 17.57 0.11 7.05
C PRO A 289 16.62 1.31 6.93
N GLY A 290 17.14 2.50 7.29
CA GLY A 290 16.49 3.79 7.10
C GLY A 290 15.72 4.29 8.32
N GLY A 291 15.83 5.60 8.59
CA GLY A 291 15.22 6.25 9.75
C GLY A 291 13.67 6.11 9.77
N PHE A 292 13.00 6.19 8.61
CA PHE A 292 11.55 5.99 8.54
C PHE A 292 11.09 4.59 8.99
N THR A 293 12.00 3.59 8.98
CA THR A 293 11.72 2.24 9.50
C THR A 293 11.45 2.27 11.01
N ILE A 294 12.07 3.22 11.73
CA ILE A 294 11.84 3.42 13.17
C ILE A 294 10.39 3.86 13.39
N TYR A 295 9.88 4.81 12.60
CA TYR A 295 8.48 5.26 12.68
C TYR A 295 7.50 4.12 12.37
N ASN A 296 7.77 3.32 11.34
CA ASN A 296 6.93 2.16 11.01
C ASN A 296 6.93 1.14 12.16
N ALA A 297 8.10 0.86 12.73
CA ALA A 297 8.24 -0.03 13.89
C ALA A 297 7.53 0.51 15.14
N LEU A 298 7.64 1.82 15.43
CA LEU A 298 6.93 2.44 16.55
C LEU A 298 5.42 2.30 16.41
N GLY A 299 4.86 2.55 15.21
CA GLY A 299 3.44 2.36 14.93
C GLY A 299 3.00 0.91 15.16
N VAL A 300 3.82 -0.07 14.77
CA VAL A 300 3.55 -1.51 15.00
C VAL A 300 3.61 -1.87 16.47
N LEU A 301 4.66 -1.44 17.19
CA LEU A 301 4.81 -1.66 18.63
C LEU A 301 3.65 -1.03 19.43
N ALA A 302 3.29 0.21 19.09
CA ALA A 302 2.15 0.92 19.68
C ALA A 302 0.84 0.15 19.46
N CYS A 303 0.62 -0.38 18.25
CA CYS A 303 -0.53 -1.23 17.95
C CYS A 303 -0.51 -2.52 18.78
N GLY A 304 0.66 -3.16 18.93
CA GLY A 304 0.82 -4.33 19.81
C GLY A 304 0.43 -4.04 21.26
N LEU A 305 0.85 -2.88 21.79
CA LEU A 305 0.47 -2.43 23.15
C LEU A 305 -1.03 -2.17 23.27
N VAL A 306 -1.68 -1.57 22.26
CA VAL A 306 -3.15 -1.40 22.20
C VAL A 306 -3.89 -2.75 22.21
N LEU A 307 -3.28 -3.78 21.66
CA LEU A 307 -3.81 -5.15 21.70
C LEU A 307 -3.51 -5.87 23.03
N GLY A 308 -2.76 -5.25 23.93
CA GLY A 308 -2.36 -5.84 25.21
C GLY A 308 -1.16 -6.80 25.14
N LEU A 309 -0.41 -6.76 24.03
CA LEU A 309 0.80 -7.58 23.86
C LEU A 309 1.98 -6.96 24.62
N PRO A 310 2.88 -7.77 25.20
CA PRO A 310 4.05 -7.27 25.92
C PRO A 310 5.06 -6.64 24.96
N LEU A 311 5.64 -5.49 25.32
CA LEU A 311 6.59 -4.73 24.50
C LEU A 311 7.78 -5.58 24.07
N ASP A 312 8.36 -6.37 24.99
CA ASP A 312 9.51 -7.24 24.71
C ASP A 312 9.17 -8.32 23.67
N GLY A 313 7.97 -8.90 23.75
CA GLY A 313 7.48 -9.88 22.77
C GLY A 313 7.34 -9.25 21.39
N CYS A 314 6.74 -8.06 21.30
CA CYS A 314 6.60 -7.30 20.05
C CYS A 314 7.98 -6.93 19.45
N ALA A 315 8.92 -6.46 20.28
CA ALA A 315 10.27 -6.12 19.86
C ALA A 315 11.06 -7.34 19.34
N ALA A 316 10.93 -8.49 20.02
CA ALA A 316 11.56 -9.74 19.59
C ALA A 316 10.99 -10.24 18.25
N ALA A 317 9.66 -10.18 18.07
CA ALA A 317 9.00 -10.56 16.83
C ALA A 317 9.43 -9.68 15.65
N LEU A 318 9.55 -8.35 15.85
CA LEU A 318 10.09 -7.44 14.85
C LEU A 318 11.54 -7.74 14.49
N GLY A 319 12.35 -8.20 15.46
CA GLY A 319 13.74 -8.61 15.21
C GLY A 319 13.88 -9.81 14.27
N ALA A 320 12.85 -10.64 14.19
CA ALA A 320 12.75 -11.80 13.29
C ALA A 320 12.04 -11.45 11.95
N ALA A 321 11.46 -10.26 11.83
CA ALA A 321 10.73 -9.86 10.64
C ALA A 321 11.66 -9.77 9.42
N ARG A 322 11.16 -10.20 8.28
CA ARG A 322 11.85 -10.02 6.99
C ARG A 322 11.47 -8.66 6.40
N GLY A 323 12.37 -8.09 5.61
CA GLY A 323 12.05 -6.90 4.80
C GLY A 323 10.89 -7.16 3.84
N VAL A 324 10.29 -6.09 3.36
CA VAL A 324 9.20 -6.16 2.39
C VAL A 324 9.78 -6.20 0.98
N LYS A 325 9.39 -7.18 0.17
CA LYS A 325 9.84 -7.30 -1.21
C LYS A 325 9.63 -5.99 -1.97
N GLY A 326 10.73 -5.43 -2.49
CA GLY A 326 10.71 -4.18 -3.26
C GLY A 326 10.47 -2.90 -2.45
N ARG A 327 10.70 -2.91 -1.14
CA ARG A 327 10.62 -1.72 -0.25
C ARG A 327 11.88 -1.65 0.60
N ILE A 328 12.87 -0.87 0.17
CA ILE A 328 14.22 -0.85 0.75
C ILE A 328 14.70 -2.26 1.07
N GLU A 329 14.49 -3.14 0.13
CA GLU A 329 14.83 -4.54 0.26
C GLU A 329 16.35 -4.70 0.15
N VAL A 330 16.98 -5.11 1.24
CA VAL A 330 18.40 -5.44 1.24
C VAL A 330 18.59 -6.80 0.56
N VAL A 331 19.30 -6.82 -0.56
CA VAL A 331 19.65 -8.07 -1.25
C VAL A 331 21.00 -8.56 -0.73
N PRO A 332 21.08 -9.76 -0.14
CA PRO A 332 22.35 -10.33 0.32
C PRO A 332 23.32 -10.54 -0.85
N THR A 333 24.54 -10.02 -0.71
CA THR A 333 25.62 -10.19 -1.68
C THR A 333 26.92 -10.62 -0.98
N PRO A 334 27.87 -11.29 -1.66
CA PRO A 334 29.16 -11.66 -1.07
C PRO A 334 30.17 -10.51 -1.07
N THR A 335 29.70 -9.26 -0.91
CA THR A 335 30.52 -8.05 -1.05
C THR A 335 30.46 -7.15 0.19
N ASP A 336 31.40 -6.20 0.30
CA ASP A 336 31.46 -5.18 1.35
C ASP A 336 30.68 -3.90 0.98
N TYR A 337 29.82 -3.94 -0.05
CA TYR A 337 28.85 -2.90 -0.38
C TYR A 337 27.41 -3.43 -0.24
N THR A 338 26.46 -2.51 -0.08
CA THR A 338 25.04 -2.85 0.09
C THR A 338 24.31 -2.73 -1.24
N VAL A 339 23.39 -3.68 -1.54
CA VAL A 339 22.47 -3.58 -2.68
C VAL A 339 21.04 -3.53 -2.17
N LEU A 340 20.29 -2.53 -2.64
CA LEU A 340 18.90 -2.27 -2.26
C LEU A 340 18.00 -2.27 -3.50
N ILE A 341 16.82 -2.87 -3.37
CA ILE A 341 15.74 -2.77 -4.36
C ILE A 341 14.59 -1.97 -3.76
N ASP A 342 14.07 -0.98 -4.51
CA ASP A 342 12.94 -0.16 -4.08
C ASP A 342 11.96 0.16 -5.23
N TYR A 343 10.70 0.37 -4.89
CA TYR A 343 9.63 0.71 -5.85
C TYR A 343 9.54 2.20 -6.16
N ALA A 344 10.50 3.02 -5.76
CA ALA A 344 10.54 4.46 -6.00
C ALA A 344 10.55 4.78 -7.50
N HIS A 345 9.42 5.19 -8.05
CA HIS A 345 9.19 5.47 -9.48
C HIS A 345 8.58 6.86 -9.73
N THR A 346 8.57 7.72 -8.70
CA THR A 346 8.18 9.14 -8.76
C THR A 346 9.33 10.00 -8.25
N PRO A 347 9.39 11.31 -8.60
CA PRO A 347 10.43 12.21 -8.10
C PRO A 347 10.51 12.21 -6.58
N ASP A 348 9.39 12.37 -5.89
CA ASP A 348 9.32 12.46 -4.42
C ASP A 348 9.73 11.14 -3.74
N ALA A 349 9.32 9.98 -4.31
CA ALA A 349 9.74 8.68 -3.80
C ALA A 349 11.25 8.45 -4.00
N LEU A 350 11.80 8.88 -5.15
CA LEU A 350 13.23 8.77 -5.43
C LEU A 350 14.06 9.68 -4.52
N GLU A 351 13.58 10.89 -4.24
CA GLU A 351 14.20 11.82 -3.29
C GLU A 351 14.21 11.21 -1.88
N ASN A 352 13.08 10.68 -1.42
CA ASN A 352 12.96 10.06 -0.12
C ASN A 352 13.91 8.86 0.06
N ILE A 353 13.99 7.97 -0.93
CA ILE A 353 14.89 6.80 -0.82
C ILE A 353 16.36 7.22 -0.84
N LEU A 354 16.77 8.12 -1.74
CA LEU A 354 18.16 8.55 -1.85
C LEU A 354 18.63 9.34 -0.62
N THR A 355 17.78 10.21 -0.08
CA THR A 355 18.05 10.90 1.19
C THR A 355 18.22 9.91 2.32
N THR A 356 17.30 8.95 2.46
CA THR A 356 17.38 7.92 3.48
C THR A 356 18.63 7.06 3.36
N VAL A 357 18.98 6.65 2.14
CA VAL A 357 20.17 5.82 1.88
C VAL A 357 21.44 6.59 2.23
N ARG A 358 21.47 7.89 1.98
CA ARG A 358 22.61 8.75 2.32
C ARG A 358 22.91 8.76 3.82
N ASP A 359 21.89 8.71 4.69
CA ASP A 359 22.04 8.77 6.15
C ASP A 359 22.85 7.59 6.73
N PHE A 360 22.89 6.45 6.05
CA PHE A 360 23.58 5.27 6.53
C PHE A 360 24.68 4.74 5.59
N THR A 361 24.91 5.38 4.44
CA THR A 361 25.92 4.94 3.47
C THR A 361 27.27 5.60 3.79
N PRO A 362 28.30 4.83 4.19
CA PRO A 362 29.64 5.39 4.44
C PRO A 362 30.35 5.87 3.17
N GLY A 363 30.07 5.22 2.03
CA GLY A 363 30.67 5.48 0.73
C GLY A 363 29.76 6.24 -0.22
N ARG A 364 29.80 5.87 -1.50
CA ARG A 364 28.99 6.48 -2.56
C ARG A 364 27.60 5.83 -2.64
N VAL A 365 26.63 6.63 -3.08
CA VAL A 365 25.31 6.15 -3.49
C VAL A 365 25.26 6.03 -5.00
N ILE A 366 25.04 4.82 -5.51
CA ILE A 366 24.88 4.50 -6.94
C ILE A 366 23.40 4.24 -7.16
N CYS A 367 22.72 5.10 -7.89
CA CYS A 367 21.28 5.00 -8.16
C CYS A 367 21.04 4.53 -9.58
N LEU A 368 20.43 3.35 -9.76
CA LEU A 368 19.90 2.88 -11.01
C LEU A 368 18.39 3.13 -11.05
N PHE A 369 17.92 3.85 -12.07
CA PHE A 369 16.50 4.17 -12.20
C PHE A 369 16.10 4.37 -13.66
N GLY A 370 14.80 4.30 -13.91
CA GLY A 370 14.17 4.60 -15.19
C GLY A 370 12.78 5.20 -15.00
N CYS A 371 12.11 5.51 -16.12
CA CYS A 371 10.71 5.92 -16.12
C CYS A 371 9.87 5.00 -17.01
N GLY A 372 8.62 4.75 -16.59
CA GLY A 372 7.67 4.02 -17.42
C GLY A 372 7.24 4.81 -18.65
N GLY A 373 7.06 4.12 -19.78
CA GLY A 373 6.41 4.64 -20.97
C GLY A 373 4.90 4.77 -20.78
N ASP A 374 4.23 5.53 -21.66
CA ASP A 374 2.76 5.78 -21.62
C ASP A 374 2.28 6.32 -20.28
N ARG A 375 3.13 7.11 -19.62
CA ARG A 375 2.89 7.74 -18.33
C ARG A 375 3.26 9.22 -18.39
N ASP A 376 3.06 9.93 -17.28
CA ASP A 376 3.41 11.35 -17.16
C ASP A 376 4.88 11.61 -17.53
N ARG A 377 5.07 12.33 -18.64
CA ARG A 377 6.40 12.68 -19.15
C ARG A 377 7.06 13.80 -18.36
N THR A 378 6.28 14.61 -17.64
CA THR A 378 6.79 15.76 -16.88
C THR A 378 7.65 15.35 -15.69
N LYS A 379 7.46 14.13 -15.18
CA LYS A 379 8.28 13.58 -14.10
C LYS A 379 9.70 13.18 -14.52
N ARG A 380 9.95 12.93 -15.83
CA ARG A 380 11.23 12.40 -16.33
C ARG A 380 12.41 13.30 -15.97
N PRO A 381 12.44 14.59 -16.36
CA PRO A 381 13.55 15.48 -16.00
C PRO A 381 13.63 15.74 -14.49
N ARG A 382 12.50 15.72 -13.77
CA ARG A 382 12.48 15.86 -12.31
C ARG A 382 13.17 14.68 -11.61
N MET A 383 12.92 13.45 -12.06
CA MET A 383 13.62 12.27 -11.54
C MET A 383 15.12 12.32 -11.84
N GLY A 384 15.49 12.80 -13.05
CA GLY A 384 16.89 13.07 -13.40
C GLY A 384 17.55 14.06 -12.44
N ALA A 385 16.88 15.18 -12.14
CA ALA A 385 17.38 16.21 -11.23
C ALA A 385 17.58 15.67 -9.79
N VAL A 386 16.62 14.89 -9.29
CA VAL A 386 16.73 14.25 -7.97
C VAL A 386 17.92 13.29 -7.92
N ALA A 387 18.04 12.37 -8.88
CA ALA A 387 19.14 11.42 -8.93
C ALA A 387 20.49 12.13 -9.08
N GLY A 388 20.57 13.15 -9.94
CA GLY A 388 21.76 13.94 -10.15
C GLY A 388 22.24 14.72 -8.92
N ALA A 389 21.31 15.17 -8.08
CA ALA A 389 21.62 15.93 -6.87
C ALA A 389 21.99 15.03 -5.67
N LEU A 390 21.39 13.85 -5.54
CA LEU A 390 21.46 13.03 -4.32
C LEU A 390 22.31 11.76 -4.47
N ALA A 391 22.55 11.27 -5.69
CA ALA A 391 23.45 10.16 -5.94
C ALA A 391 24.84 10.64 -6.33
N ASP A 392 25.87 9.81 -6.12
CA ASP A 392 27.23 10.03 -6.65
C ASP A 392 27.35 9.49 -8.09
N VAL A 393 26.58 8.43 -8.40
CA VAL A 393 26.48 7.87 -9.74
C VAL A 393 25.02 7.64 -10.09
N ALA A 394 24.55 8.19 -11.19
CA ALA A 394 23.21 8.00 -11.73
C ALA A 394 23.25 7.09 -12.97
N VAL A 395 22.78 5.85 -12.84
CA VAL A 395 22.66 4.88 -13.93
C VAL A 395 21.24 4.97 -14.49
N VAL A 396 21.08 5.60 -15.64
CA VAL A 396 19.78 5.80 -16.30
C VAL A 396 19.50 4.64 -17.27
N THR A 397 18.36 3.98 -17.08
CA THR A 397 18.00 2.78 -17.82
C THR A 397 16.50 2.74 -18.16
N SER A 398 16.08 1.66 -18.84
CA SER A 398 14.67 1.37 -19.08
C SER A 398 13.98 0.85 -17.81
N ASP A 399 12.74 1.25 -17.64
CA ASP A 399 11.78 0.63 -16.70
C ASP A 399 10.82 -0.27 -17.51
N ASN A 400 9.51 -0.02 -17.50
CA ASN A 400 8.52 -0.62 -18.41
C ASN A 400 8.30 0.35 -19.59
N PRO A 401 8.98 0.19 -20.75
CA PRO A 401 8.87 1.16 -21.84
C PRO A 401 7.49 1.16 -22.50
N ARG A 402 6.72 0.08 -22.39
CA ARG A 402 5.42 -0.12 -23.03
C ARG A 402 5.51 0.12 -24.53
N THR A 403 4.74 1.09 -25.06
CA THR A 403 4.74 1.40 -26.50
C THR A 403 5.80 2.45 -26.90
N GLU A 404 6.50 3.06 -25.94
CA GLU A 404 7.53 4.06 -26.22
C GLU A 404 8.91 3.44 -26.44
N VAL A 405 9.73 4.04 -27.30
CA VAL A 405 11.13 3.64 -27.49
C VAL A 405 11.93 3.93 -26.23
N PRO A 406 12.66 2.95 -25.65
CA PRO A 406 13.42 3.13 -24.41
C PRO A 406 14.34 4.37 -24.39
N MET A 407 15.05 4.62 -25.49
CA MET A 407 15.95 5.79 -25.61
C MET A 407 15.20 7.12 -25.59
N ASP A 408 13.97 7.20 -26.09
CA ASP A 408 13.19 8.45 -26.06
C ASP A 408 12.78 8.79 -24.62
N ILE A 409 12.49 7.75 -23.82
CA ILE A 409 12.20 7.92 -22.39
C ILE A 409 13.46 8.41 -21.67
N ILE A 410 14.62 7.78 -21.93
CA ILE A 410 15.92 8.14 -21.35
C ILE A 410 16.29 9.57 -21.74
N ASN A 411 16.14 9.95 -23.01
CA ASN A 411 16.38 11.31 -23.50
C ASN A 411 15.47 12.34 -22.80
N GLY A 412 14.29 11.94 -22.33
CA GLY A 412 13.42 12.77 -21.50
C GLY A 412 13.91 12.94 -20.04
N ILE A 413 14.77 12.04 -19.56
CA ILE A 413 15.35 12.10 -18.19
C ILE A 413 16.62 12.96 -18.18
N LEU A 414 17.48 12.83 -19.22
CA LEU A 414 18.81 13.43 -19.28
C LEU A 414 18.85 14.96 -19.03
N PRO A 415 17.88 15.77 -19.50
CA PRO A 415 17.89 17.21 -19.21
C PRO A 415 17.93 17.55 -17.71
N GLY A 416 17.36 16.69 -16.85
CA GLY A 416 17.44 16.86 -15.40
C GLY A 416 18.82 16.57 -14.79
N LEU A 417 19.68 15.87 -15.53
CA LEU A 417 21.05 15.53 -15.12
C LEU A 417 22.10 16.51 -15.63
N GLU A 418 21.72 17.46 -16.49
CA GLU A 418 22.66 18.46 -17.02
C GLU A 418 23.22 19.34 -15.89
N GLY A 419 24.54 19.37 -15.77
CA GLY A 419 25.25 20.14 -14.74
C GLY A 419 25.13 19.55 -13.30
N ALA A 420 24.54 18.38 -13.14
CA ALA A 420 24.48 17.71 -11.86
C ALA A 420 25.85 17.19 -11.40
N PRO A 421 26.12 17.09 -10.09
CA PRO A 421 27.39 16.57 -9.56
C PRO A 421 27.59 15.07 -9.79
N ALA A 422 26.51 14.30 -9.99
CA ALA A 422 26.57 12.85 -10.19
C ALA A 422 27.28 12.45 -11.49
N GLU A 423 28.08 11.39 -11.44
CA GLU A 423 28.53 10.70 -12.65
C GLU A 423 27.33 10.06 -13.35
N VAL A 424 27.10 10.37 -14.64
CA VAL A 424 25.94 9.87 -15.40
C VAL A 424 26.37 8.71 -16.29
N VAL A 425 25.69 7.57 -16.14
CA VAL A 425 25.86 6.38 -16.97
C VAL A 425 24.52 6.10 -17.64
N VAL A 426 24.51 5.91 -18.97
CA VAL A 426 23.31 5.55 -19.73
C VAL A 426 23.47 4.13 -20.27
N GLU A 427 22.53 3.26 -19.90
CA GLU A 427 22.45 1.89 -20.39
C GLU A 427 20.97 1.50 -20.58
N PRO A 428 20.48 1.43 -21.82
CA PRO A 428 19.07 1.16 -22.09
C PRO A 428 18.59 -0.23 -21.67
N ASP A 429 19.46 -1.25 -21.77
CA ASP A 429 19.15 -2.61 -21.33
C ASP A 429 19.24 -2.69 -19.80
N ARG A 430 18.11 -2.92 -19.13
CA ARG A 430 18.08 -2.92 -17.66
C ARG A 430 18.95 -4.02 -17.04
N ARG A 431 19.06 -5.19 -17.68
CA ARG A 431 19.93 -6.27 -17.20
C ARG A 431 21.41 -5.86 -17.26
N ALA A 432 21.81 -5.26 -18.38
CA ALA A 432 23.16 -4.71 -18.54
C ALA A 432 23.40 -3.54 -17.58
N ALA A 433 22.42 -2.69 -17.36
CA ALA A 433 22.49 -1.58 -16.42
C ALA A 433 22.69 -2.04 -14.97
N ILE A 434 21.98 -3.10 -14.53
CA ILE A 434 22.17 -3.70 -13.20
C ILE A 434 23.62 -4.20 -13.05
N ARG A 435 24.13 -4.97 -14.02
CA ARG A 435 25.52 -5.45 -13.99
C ARG A 435 26.51 -4.29 -13.99
N ARG A 436 26.23 -3.21 -14.73
CA ARG A 436 27.06 -2.01 -14.75
C ARG A 436 27.08 -1.32 -13.41
N ALA A 437 25.90 -1.11 -12.77
CA ALA A 437 25.80 -0.50 -11.45
C ALA A 437 26.57 -1.29 -10.38
N LEU A 438 26.42 -2.62 -10.36
CA LEU A 438 27.15 -3.51 -9.46
C LEU A 438 28.66 -3.46 -9.68
N SER A 439 29.14 -3.36 -10.95
CA SER A 439 30.56 -3.29 -11.29
C SER A 439 31.23 -1.98 -10.88
N LEU A 440 30.48 -0.91 -10.72
CA LEU A 440 30.97 0.41 -10.28
C LEU A 440 31.14 0.51 -8.76
N ALA A 441 30.47 -0.37 -8.02
CA ALA A 441 30.42 -0.32 -6.57
C ALA A 441 31.75 -0.78 -5.94
N ARG A 442 32.07 -0.17 -4.80
CA ARG A 442 33.26 -0.44 -3.96
C ARG A 442 32.81 -0.67 -2.51
N ALA A 443 33.72 -1.17 -1.69
CA ALA A 443 33.48 -1.34 -0.26
C ALA A 443 32.91 -0.06 0.39
N GLY A 444 31.81 -0.20 1.12
CA GLY A 444 31.11 0.89 1.79
C GLY A 444 30.09 1.66 0.90
N ASP A 445 30.02 1.39 -0.39
CA ASP A 445 29.01 1.98 -1.29
C ASP A 445 27.62 1.37 -1.05
N THR A 446 26.58 2.05 -1.48
CA THR A 446 25.23 1.51 -1.59
C THR A 446 24.70 1.65 -3.02
N VAL A 447 24.28 0.53 -3.61
CA VAL A 447 23.63 0.46 -4.92
C VAL A 447 22.13 0.40 -4.70
N VAL A 448 21.38 1.34 -5.27
CA VAL A 448 19.91 1.40 -5.20
C VAL A 448 19.35 1.10 -6.58
N LEU A 449 18.61 0.00 -6.72
CA LEU A 449 17.82 -0.34 -7.91
C LEU A 449 16.40 0.19 -7.68
N ALA A 450 16.08 1.33 -8.29
CA ALA A 450 14.82 2.03 -8.11
C ALA A 450 13.85 1.81 -9.29
N GLY A 451 12.56 1.76 -9.00
CA GLY A 451 11.46 1.73 -9.96
C GLY A 451 10.64 0.46 -9.93
N LYS A 452 11.27 -0.72 -10.07
CA LYS A 452 10.56 -1.98 -10.22
C LYS A 452 10.13 -2.62 -8.89
N GLY A 453 10.93 -2.50 -7.86
CA GLY A 453 10.60 -3.00 -6.53
C GLY A 453 10.24 -4.49 -6.53
N HIS A 454 8.97 -4.82 -6.29
CA HIS A 454 8.47 -6.20 -6.25
C HIS A 454 8.17 -6.82 -7.63
N GLU A 455 8.12 -6.00 -8.70
CA GLU A 455 7.84 -6.49 -10.05
C GLU A 455 8.90 -7.49 -10.52
N THR A 456 8.44 -8.53 -11.22
CA THR A 456 9.28 -9.61 -11.78
C THR A 456 9.21 -9.65 -13.31
N TYR A 457 8.81 -8.54 -13.92
CA TYR A 457 8.65 -8.43 -15.37
C TYR A 457 9.07 -7.07 -15.91
N GLN A 458 9.29 -6.98 -17.20
CA GLN A 458 9.39 -5.75 -17.98
C GLN A 458 8.33 -5.78 -19.08
N GLU A 459 7.47 -4.76 -19.12
CA GLU A 459 6.40 -4.62 -20.12
C GLU A 459 6.93 -3.88 -21.35
N VAL A 460 6.88 -4.54 -22.53
CA VAL A 460 7.25 -3.99 -23.83
C VAL A 460 6.15 -4.32 -24.84
N ASP A 461 5.56 -3.33 -25.48
CA ASP A 461 4.46 -3.47 -26.46
C ASP A 461 3.30 -4.34 -25.98
N GLY A 462 2.93 -4.22 -24.69
CA GLY A 462 1.84 -4.96 -24.07
C GLY A 462 2.19 -6.42 -23.73
N VAL A 463 3.45 -6.83 -23.87
CA VAL A 463 3.94 -8.15 -23.49
C VAL A 463 4.83 -8.03 -22.26
N GLU A 464 4.57 -8.86 -21.25
CA GLU A 464 5.41 -8.95 -20.06
C GLU A 464 6.53 -9.98 -20.27
N TYR A 465 7.76 -9.50 -20.20
CA TYR A 465 8.96 -10.34 -20.24
C TYR A 465 9.50 -10.51 -18.82
N HIS A 466 9.80 -11.73 -18.44
CA HIS A 466 10.38 -12.02 -17.13
C HIS A 466 11.66 -11.21 -16.87
N LEU A 467 11.70 -10.44 -15.78
CA LEU A 467 12.86 -9.72 -15.28
C LEU A 467 12.69 -9.54 -13.75
N ASP A 468 13.36 -10.37 -12.97
CA ASP A 468 13.50 -10.18 -11.52
C ASP A 468 14.90 -9.66 -11.21
N GLU A 469 15.00 -8.47 -10.63
CA GLU A 469 16.28 -7.83 -10.31
C GLU A 469 17.10 -8.65 -9.30
N ARG A 470 16.47 -9.47 -8.46
CA ARG A 470 17.14 -10.37 -7.52
C ARG A 470 17.89 -11.48 -8.24
N GLU A 471 17.27 -12.04 -9.29
CA GLU A 471 17.89 -13.06 -10.13
C GLU A 471 19.07 -12.49 -10.90
N GLU A 472 18.96 -11.25 -11.42
CA GLU A 472 20.06 -10.58 -12.13
C GLU A 472 21.23 -10.27 -11.19
N ILE A 473 20.95 -9.86 -9.94
CA ILE A 473 21.98 -9.67 -8.90
C ILE A 473 22.64 -11.01 -8.58
N ALA A 474 21.87 -12.05 -8.32
CA ALA A 474 22.41 -13.38 -8.02
C ALA A 474 23.27 -13.92 -9.18
N ALA A 475 22.82 -13.77 -10.42
CA ALA A 475 23.54 -14.19 -11.61
C ALA A 475 24.86 -13.40 -11.86
N TYR A 476 24.96 -12.16 -11.37
CA TYR A 476 26.18 -11.37 -11.45
C TYR A 476 27.27 -11.91 -10.53
N PHE A 477 26.91 -12.49 -9.38
CA PHE A 477 27.86 -13.02 -8.39
C PHE A 477 28.08 -14.53 -8.48
N ALA A 478 27.36 -15.24 -9.36
CA ALA A 478 27.54 -16.67 -9.60
C ALA A 478 28.77 -16.92 -10.51
#